data_48294bb7203c7003a4539e18f1e64103
#
_entry.id   48294bb7203c7003a4539e18f1e64103
#
_cell.length_a   1.000
_cell.length_b   1.000
_cell.length_c   1.000
_cell.angle_alpha   90.00
_cell.angle_beta   90.00
_cell.angle_gamma   90.00
#
_symmetry.space_group_name_H-M   'P 1'
#
loop_
_entity.id
_entity.type
_entity.pdbx_description
1 polymer ?
#
loop_
_entity_poly.entity_id
_entity_poly.type
_entity_poly.pdbx_seq_one_letter_code
_entity_poly.pdbx_strand_id
1 'polypeptide(L)'
;MKNTILVFVLLIVAIITGCSSSEASIETNEKVEITEDEVMPNNIIQGVMRDISPKEFVLDMGSGWNLGNTLDTEDVDVTAWGNPLTTKAMIDEIANMGFKTLRLPVTWQYHTGSAPEYLLETDWLNTVENIANFALSNDMYVIINIHHDDEWIVPTYENAPLVKDRLTKAWTQIANKFKPYGDYVIFETLNEPRHEGSPEEWEGGTAEGRDVVNQYHQVSVDAIRATGGNNAVRKIMVSTYAAGTGENVLQDYIVPNNDEDVIVSIHSYSPYLFSLAGTDPTWGTDEDKAQLTQEFNTIQNKFESEGRAVVMGEWGSTFSDNENDRLAHAEYYANLCAERGICPIWWDNGNADEFGIFNRNTLEWVYPEIAEAIVNATK
;
A
#
# COMPACT_ATOMS: atom_id res chain seq x y z
N MET A 1 12.53 -55.85 39.42
CA MET A 1 13.06 -55.67 40.75
C MET A 1 12.94 -54.16 41.07
N LYS A 2 12.04 -53.91 41.99
CA LYS A 2 12.07 -52.97 43.16
C LYS A 2 12.55 -51.53 42.84
N ASN A 3 11.62 -50.59 42.75
CA ASN A 3 11.15 -49.67 43.85
C ASN A 3 12.25 -48.81 44.40
N THR A 4 12.12 -47.47 44.33
CA THR A 4 11.85 -46.70 45.54
C THR A 4 11.44 -45.25 45.19
N ILE A 5 10.24 -44.91 45.69
CA ILE A 5 9.68 -43.57 45.83
C ILE A 5 10.41 -42.85 46.95
N LEU A 6 10.76 -41.57 46.78
CA LEU A 6 11.10 -40.72 47.96
C LEU A 6 10.35 -39.39 47.84
N VAL A 7 9.38 -39.27 48.76
CA VAL A 7 8.63 -38.05 49.12
C VAL A 7 9.49 -37.27 50.09
N PHE A 8 9.68 -35.95 49.86
CA PHE A 8 10.10 -35.04 50.89
C PHE A 8 9.09 -33.91 51.06
N VAL A 9 8.47 -33.96 52.25
CA VAL A 9 7.69 -32.87 52.86
C VAL A 9 8.67 -32.05 53.71
N LEU A 10 8.63 -30.73 53.59
CA LEU A 10 9.17 -29.83 54.67
C LEU A 10 8.49 -28.47 54.58
N LEU A 11 7.76 -28.25 55.50
CA LEU A 11 7.68 -27.34 56.65
C LEU A 11 7.89 -25.86 56.35
N ILE A 12 6.81 -25.18 56.64
CA ILE A 12 6.63 -23.72 56.79
C ILE A 12 7.41 -23.21 58.00
N VAL A 13 8.17 -22.13 57.81
CA VAL A 13 8.50 -21.18 58.89
C VAL A 13 8.20 -19.78 58.38
N ALA A 14 7.19 -19.16 58.98
CA ALA A 14 6.90 -17.74 58.78
C ALA A 14 7.83 -16.91 59.69
N ILE A 15 8.47 -15.94 59.09
CA ILE A 15 9.04 -14.80 59.87
C ILE A 15 8.48 -13.52 59.21
N ILE A 16 7.70 -12.83 60.02
CA ILE A 16 7.16 -11.49 59.71
C ILE A 16 8.19 -10.47 60.19
N THR A 17 8.71 -9.62 59.32
CA THR A 17 9.16 -8.26 59.69
C THR A 17 9.12 -7.35 58.45
N GLY A 18 8.23 -6.37 58.48
CA GLY A 18 8.41 -4.94 58.23
C GLY A 18 8.65 -4.43 56.84
N CYS A 19 7.61 -3.84 56.29
CA CYS A 19 7.53 -2.62 55.47
C CYS A 19 8.70 -2.23 54.56
N SER A 20 8.46 -2.33 53.25
CA SER A 20 8.59 -1.19 52.32
C SER A 20 7.86 -1.52 51.01
N SER A 21 6.80 -0.77 50.73
CA SER A 21 6.04 -0.83 49.50
C SER A 21 6.87 -0.27 48.32
N SER A 22 7.20 -1.12 47.38
CA SER A 22 7.42 -0.70 46.00
C SER A 22 6.36 -1.39 45.17
N GLU A 23 5.30 -0.64 44.86
CA GLU A 23 4.32 -1.01 43.86
C GLU A 23 5.04 -1.08 42.51
N ALA A 24 5.12 -2.27 41.96
CA ALA A 24 5.38 -2.44 40.53
C ALA A 24 4.14 -1.93 39.81
N SER A 25 4.25 -0.76 39.20
CA SER A 25 3.26 -0.24 38.29
C SER A 25 3.14 -1.19 37.12
N ILE A 26 1.99 -1.85 37.02
CA ILE A 26 1.52 -2.46 35.80
C ILE A 26 1.31 -1.30 34.83
N GLU A 27 2.15 -1.16 33.80
CA GLU A 27 1.89 -0.28 32.66
C GLU A 27 0.62 -0.78 32.01
N THR A 28 -0.48 -0.10 32.27
CA THR A 28 -1.70 -0.22 31.51
C THR A 28 -1.43 0.35 30.13
N ASN A 29 -1.66 -0.45 29.09
CA ASN A 29 -1.76 0.01 27.72
C ASN A 29 -2.61 1.29 27.69
N GLU A 30 -1.98 2.44 27.51
CA GLU A 30 -2.69 3.66 27.19
C GLU A 30 -3.39 3.45 25.83
N LYS A 31 -4.70 3.23 25.90
CA LYS A 31 -5.56 3.54 24.78
C LYS A 31 -5.28 5.01 24.45
N VAL A 32 -4.79 5.26 23.25
CA VAL A 32 -4.73 6.61 22.69
C VAL A 32 -6.19 7.09 22.63
N GLU A 33 -6.66 7.79 23.64
CA GLU A 33 -7.87 8.58 23.56
C GLU A 33 -7.56 9.78 22.64
N ILE A 34 -8.04 9.71 21.40
CA ILE A 34 -8.10 10.87 20.51
C ILE A 34 -9.06 11.84 21.18
N THR A 35 -8.54 12.95 21.67
CA THR A 35 -9.38 14.02 22.21
C THR A 35 -10.22 14.61 21.09
N GLU A 36 -11.53 14.80 21.32
CA GLU A 36 -12.53 15.31 20.37
C GLU A 36 -12.24 16.73 19.82
N ASP A 37 -11.09 17.33 20.13
CA ASP A 37 -10.76 18.72 19.78
C ASP A 37 -9.87 18.88 18.52
N GLU A 38 -9.44 17.80 17.87
CA GLU A 38 -8.84 17.91 16.52
C GLU A 38 -9.93 17.85 15.46
N VAL A 39 -10.66 18.96 15.32
CA VAL A 39 -11.66 19.14 14.26
C VAL A 39 -10.94 19.11 12.91
N MET A 40 -11.03 17.96 12.26
CA MET A 40 -10.60 17.79 10.88
C MET A 40 -11.28 18.81 9.97
N PRO A 41 -10.61 19.31 8.93
CA PRO A 41 -11.27 20.21 7.97
C PRO A 41 -12.47 19.50 7.36
N ASN A 42 -13.68 19.93 7.69
CA ASN A 42 -14.95 19.30 7.34
C ASN A 42 -15.17 19.07 5.83
N ASN A 43 -14.34 19.67 4.97
CA ASN A 43 -14.51 19.65 3.52
C ASN A 43 -13.92 18.38 2.86
N ILE A 44 -12.89 17.76 3.46
CA ILE A 44 -12.17 16.62 2.87
C ILE A 44 -12.79 15.30 3.32
N ILE A 45 -13.21 15.21 4.57
CA ILE A 45 -13.81 14.00 5.15
C ILE A 45 -15.26 13.85 4.75
N GLN A 46 -16.03 14.95 4.74
CA GLN A 46 -17.45 14.94 4.43
C GLN A 46 -17.72 15.22 2.94
N GLY A 47 -17.44 14.22 2.10
CA GLY A 47 -18.32 13.95 1.00
C GLY A 47 -18.27 14.85 -0.22
N VAL A 48 -17.21 15.60 -0.50
CA VAL A 48 -17.11 16.28 -1.79
C VAL A 48 -16.44 15.35 -2.81
N MET A 49 -17.20 15.01 -3.86
CA MET A 49 -16.69 14.36 -5.06
C MET A 49 -16.58 15.43 -6.14
N ARG A 50 -15.36 15.79 -6.53
CA ARG A 50 -15.13 16.79 -7.58
C ARG A 50 -15.41 16.19 -8.96
N ASP A 51 -16.00 16.98 -9.84
CA ASP A 51 -16.23 16.61 -11.23
C ASP A 51 -14.99 16.98 -12.06
N ILE A 52 -13.93 16.19 -11.92
CA ILE A 52 -12.68 16.33 -12.67
C ILE A 52 -12.30 15.01 -13.33
N SER A 53 -11.65 15.11 -14.48
CA SER A 53 -11.21 13.91 -15.19
C SER A 53 -10.17 13.12 -14.41
N PRO A 54 -10.04 11.79 -14.63
CA PRO A 54 -8.97 11.00 -14.00
C PRO A 54 -7.56 11.54 -14.26
N LYS A 55 -7.31 12.13 -15.42
CA LYS A 55 -6.00 12.73 -15.74
C LYS A 55 -5.74 13.98 -14.92
N GLU A 56 -6.70 14.89 -14.77
CA GLU A 56 -6.58 16.05 -13.88
C GLU A 56 -6.44 15.61 -12.42
N PHE A 57 -7.17 14.57 -12.03
CA PHE A 57 -7.11 14.00 -10.70
C PHE A 57 -5.71 13.45 -10.38
N VAL A 58 -5.12 12.66 -11.29
CA VAL A 58 -3.76 12.10 -11.09
C VAL A 58 -2.70 13.20 -11.05
N LEU A 59 -2.85 14.28 -11.84
CA LEU A 59 -1.94 15.44 -11.73
C LEU A 59 -2.06 16.14 -10.37
N ASP A 60 -3.28 16.24 -9.82
CA ASP A 60 -3.50 16.86 -8.50
C ASP A 60 -2.96 15.99 -7.35
N MET A 61 -2.92 14.67 -7.53
CA MET A 61 -2.28 13.73 -6.58
C MET A 61 -0.78 14.00 -6.39
N GLY A 62 -0.11 14.66 -7.33
CA GLY A 62 1.31 15.02 -7.27
C GLY A 62 2.22 13.82 -7.15
N SER A 63 3.11 13.81 -6.16
CA SER A 63 3.93 12.65 -5.80
C SER A 63 3.45 12.01 -4.50
N GLY A 64 3.70 10.71 -4.36
CA GLY A 64 3.26 9.94 -3.21
C GLY A 64 4.36 9.14 -2.53
N TRP A 65 4.02 8.65 -1.35
CA TRP A 65 4.85 7.82 -0.51
C TRP A 65 4.06 6.61 -0.02
N ASN A 66 4.65 5.41 -0.08
CA ASN A 66 4.05 4.19 0.45
C ASN A 66 4.40 4.03 1.94
N LEU A 67 3.40 3.78 2.79
CA LEU A 67 3.59 3.30 4.16
C LEU A 67 3.78 1.77 4.11
N GLY A 68 4.85 1.32 3.46
CA GLY A 68 5.13 -0.11 3.28
C GLY A 68 5.62 -0.80 4.55
N ASN A 69 5.49 -2.12 4.60
CA ASN A 69 5.89 -2.97 5.73
C ASN A 69 5.26 -2.55 7.06
N THR A 70 3.98 -2.18 7.02
CA THR A 70 3.22 -1.74 8.20
C THR A 70 1.86 -2.45 8.27
N LEU A 71 0.80 -1.93 7.61
CA LEU A 71 -0.49 -2.62 7.57
C LEU A 71 -0.53 -3.76 6.53
N ASP A 72 0.51 -3.90 5.76
CA ASP A 72 0.73 -4.94 4.75
C ASP A 72 1.53 -6.14 5.30
N THR A 73 1.84 -6.18 6.60
CA THR A 73 2.48 -7.36 7.20
C THR A 73 1.62 -8.61 7.03
N GLU A 74 2.28 -9.76 6.84
CA GLU A 74 1.63 -11.08 6.82
C GLU A 74 1.45 -11.63 8.24
N ASP A 75 0.98 -10.78 9.16
CA ASP A 75 0.75 -11.08 10.57
C ASP A 75 -0.39 -10.21 11.11
N VAL A 76 -0.95 -10.59 12.26
CA VAL A 76 -1.85 -9.73 13.03
C VAL A 76 -1.13 -8.57 13.71
N ASP A 77 0.19 -8.67 13.89
CA ASP A 77 1.04 -7.64 14.47
C ASP A 77 1.65 -6.77 13.35
N VAL A 78 1.18 -5.55 13.24
CA VAL A 78 1.66 -4.56 12.25
C VAL A 78 3.13 -4.17 12.44
N THR A 79 3.76 -4.58 13.53
CA THR A 79 5.19 -4.35 13.82
C THR A 79 6.06 -5.57 13.51
N ALA A 80 5.47 -6.66 13.02
CA ALA A 80 6.16 -7.94 12.79
C ALA A 80 7.38 -7.82 11.86
N TRP A 81 7.36 -6.88 10.92
CA TRP A 81 8.48 -6.61 10.01
C TRP A 81 9.41 -5.48 10.48
N GLY A 82 9.32 -5.09 11.78
CA GLY A 82 10.28 -4.22 12.45
C GLY A 82 9.97 -2.73 12.43
N ASN A 83 8.92 -2.30 11.78
CA ASN A 83 8.49 -0.90 11.82
C ASN A 83 7.73 -0.59 13.12
N PRO A 84 7.80 0.66 13.63
CA PRO A 84 7.00 1.10 14.77
C PRO A 84 5.53 1.30 14.35
N LEU A 85 4.65 1.40 15.35
CA LEU A 85 3.27 1.81 15.11
C LEU A 85 3.23 3.19 14.42
N THR A 86 2.36 3.32 13.43
CA THR A 86 2.19 4.58 12.69
C THR A 86 1.54 5.64 13.58
N THR A 87 2.16 6.80 13.63
CA THR A 87 1.67 7.97 14.38
C THR A 87 1.29 9.11 13.44
N LYS A 88 0.43 10.02 13.94
CA LYS A 88 0.10 11.24 13.19
C LYS A 88 1.35 12.06 12.87
N ALA A 89 2.27 12.22 13.85
CA ALA A 89 3.51 12.96 13.64
C ALA A 89 4.37 12.41 12.49
N MET A 90 4.39 11.09 12.30
CA MET A 90 5.05 10.44 11.17
C MET A 90 4.45 10.90 9.82
N ILE A 91 3.13 10.88 9.72
CA ILE A 91 2.42 11.31 8.50
C ILE A 91 2.53 12.83 8.29
N ASP A 92 2.55 13.62 9.37
CA ASP A 92 2.77 15.07 9.30
C ASP A 92 4.14 15.38 8.67
N GLU A 93 5.21 14.63 9.00
CA GLU A 93 6.54 14.81 8.41
C GLU A 93 6.59 14.42 6.92
N ILE A 94 5.85 13.40 6.51
CA ILE A 94 5.71 13.05 5.08
C ILE A 94 5.03 14.20 4.32
N ALA A 95 3.94 14.74 4.87
CA ALA A 95 3.24 15.88 4.29
C ALA A 95 4.11 17.16 4.27
N ASN A 96 4.86 17.43 5.35
CA ASN A 96 5.76 18.58 5.46
C ASN A 96 6.88 18.55 4.41
N MET A 97 7.37 17.37 4.01
CA MET A 97 8.30 17.21 2.90
C MET A 97 7.68 17.66 1.56
N GLY A 98 6.38 17.53 1.43
CA GLY A 98 5.62 17.95 0.25
C GLY A 98 4.98 16.82 -0.54
N PHE A 99 5.02 15.59 -0.03
CA PHE A 99 4.23 14.48 -0.61
C PHE A 99 2.74 14.77 -0.48
N LYS A 100 1.99 14.58 -1.56
CA LYS A 100 0.55 14.82 -1.62
C LYS A 100 -0.30 13.57 -1.54
N THR A 101 0.29 12.40 -1.70
CA THR A 101 -0.41 11.12 -1.71
C THR A 101 0.24 10.13 -0.75
N LEU A 102 -0.55 9.55 0.14
CA LEU A 102 -0.19 8.39 0.94
C LEU A 102 -0.80 7.15 0.31
N ARG A 103 0.01 6.19 -0.15
CA ARG A 103 -0.50 4.86 -0.42
C ARG A 103 -0.37 4.04 0.86
N LEU A 104 -1.49 3.45 1.26
CA LEU A 104 -1.63 2.66 2.48
C LEU A 104 -1.85 1.20 2.09
N PRO A 105 -0.78 0.42 1.93
CA PRO A 105 -0.85 -1.01 1.69
C PRO A 105 -1.52 -1.71 2.89
N VAL A 106 -2.54 -2.55 2.64
CA VAL A 106 -3.29 -3.23 3.71
C VAL A 106 -3.51 -4.70 3.37
N THR A 107 -3.05 -5.58 4.25
CA THR A 107 -3.36 -7.01 4.23
C THR A 107 -4.59 -7.27 5.10
N TRP A 108 -5.58 -7.95 4.58
CA TRP A 108 -6.87 -8.16 5.24
C TRP A 108 -7.07 -9.58 5.76
N GLN A 109 -6.37 -10.57 5.20
CA GLN A 109 -6.64 -11.98 5.48
C GLN A 109 -6.49 -12.36 6.95
N TYR A 110 -5.55 -11.76 7.67
CA TYR A 110 -5.30 -12.04 9.10
C TYR A 110 -6.34 -11.36 10.01
N HIS A 111 -7.15 -10.45 9.46
CA HIS A 111 -8.21 -9.70 10.14
C HIS A 111 -9.59 -10.00 9.55
N THR A 112 -9.74 -11.17 8.94
CA THR A 112 -10.96 -11.62 8.28
C THR A 112 -11.52 -12.87 8.95
N GLY A 113 -12.79 -12.83 9.33
CA GLY A 113 -13.53 -13.98 9.85
C GLY A 113 -13.74 -15.09 8.82
N SER A 114 -14.24 -16.22 9.28
CA SER A 114 -14.43 -17.42 8.45
C SER A 114 -15.50 -17.24 7.37
N ALA A 115 -15.42 -18.12 6.37
CA ALA A 115 -16.50 -18.32 5.39
C ALA A 115 -17.84 -18.70 6.09
N PRO A 116 -18.99 -18.41 5.49
CA PRO A 116 -19.14 -17.75 4.19
C PRO A 116 -19.17 -16.22 4.26
N GLU A 117 -19.23 -15.60 5.45
CA GLU A 117 -19.46 -14.17 5.62
C GLU A 117 -18.19 -13.35 5.36
N TYR A 118 -17.00 -13.87 5.70
CA TYR A 118 -15.72 -13.18 5.61
C TYR A 118 -15.76 -11.77 6.23
N LEU A 119 -16.27 -11.67 7.48
CA LEU A 119 -16.41 -10.40 8.16
C LEU A 119 -15.04 -9.83 8.52
N LEU A 120 -14.80 -8.60 8.10
CA LEU A 120 -13.61 -7.87 8.50
C LEU A 120 -13.73 -7.41 9.97
N GLU A 121 -12.65 -7.52 10.71
CA GLU A 121 -12.59 -7.05 12.09
C GLU A 121 -12.83 -5.55 12.17
N THR A 122 -13.74 -5.13 13.04
CA THR A 122 -14.09 -3.71 13.20
C THR A 122 -12.89 -2.89 13.66
N ASP A 123 -12.07 -3.43 14.55
CA ASP A 123 -10.88 -2.73 15.06
C ASP A 123 -9.81 -2.56 13.97
N TRP A 124 -9.69 -3.52 13.05
CA TRP A 124 -8.81 -3.38 11.88
C TRP A 124 -9.29 -2.30 10.92
N LEU A 125 -10.58 -2.30 10.58
CA LEU A 125 -11.19 -1.24 9.77
C LEU A 125 -11.00 0.14 10.42
N ASN A 126 -11.09 0.25 11.74
CA ASN A 126 -10.85 1.50 12.47
C ASN A 126 -9.37 1.89 12.45
N THR A 127 -8.43 0.93 12.53
CA THR A 127 -6.99 1.20 12.40
C THR A 127 -6.66 1.79 11.05
N VAL A 128 -7.15 1.18 9.95
CA VAL A 128 -6.98 1.70 8.58
C VAL A 128 -7.58 3.11 8.45
N GLU A 129 -8.80 3.32 8.97
CA GLU A 129 -9.46 4.63 8.95
C GLU A 129 -8.67 5.70 9.72
N ASN A 130 -8.12 5.37 10.90
CA ASN A 130 -7.35 6.31 11.71
C ASN A 130 -6.10 6.78 10.97
N ILE A 131 -5.35 5.88 10.34
CA ILE A 131 -4.15 6.24 9.58
C ILE A 131 -4.53 7.03 8.32
N ALA A 132 -5.59 6.64 7.63
CA ALA A 132 -6.13 7.43 6.52
C ALA A 132 -6.48 8.86 6.97
N ASN A 133 -7.08 9.01 8.14
CA ASN A 133 -7.43 10.32 8.70
C ASN A 133 -6.20 11.16 9.05
N PHE A 134 -5.06 10.58 9.44
CA PHE A 134 -3.82 11.34 9.63
C PHE A 134 -3.37 12.00 8.32
N ALA A 135 -3.42 11.30 7.20
CA ALA A 135 -3.08 11.86 5.90
C ALA A 135 -4.11 12.89 5.42
N LEU A 136 -5.40 12.58 5.54
CA LEU A 136 -6.48 13.50 5.17
C LEU A 136 -6.44 14.82 5.96
N SER A 137 -5.97 14.80 7.23
CA SER A 137 -5.81 16.02 8.04
C SER A 137 -4.68 16.93 7.53
N ASN A 138 -3.82 16.41 6.67
CA ASN A 138 -2.75 17.13 5.98
C ASN A 138 -3.08 17.43 4.51
N ASP A 139 -4.35 17.37 4.13
CA ASP A 139 -4.81 17.57 2.75
C ASP A 139 -4.16 16.59 1.74
N MET A 140 -3.73 15.39 2.20
CA MET A 140 -3.17 14.36 1.34
C MET A 140 -4.27 13.45 0.78
N TYR A 141 -4.05 12.95 -0.42
CA TYR A 141 -4.80 11.81 -0.96
C TYR A 141 -4.40 10.52 -0.23
N VAL A 142 -5.34 9.58 -0.10
CA VAL A 142 -5.08 8.27 0.52
C VAL A 142 -5.55 7.17 -0.40
N ILE A 143 -4.66 6.26 -0.76
CA ILE A 143 -4.97 5.05 -1.50
C ILE A 143 -5.02 3.88 -0.53
N ILE A 144 -6.15 3.18 -0.49
CA ILE A 144 -6.38 1.99 0.34
C ILE A 144 -6.57 0.79 -0.59
N ASN A 145 -5.84 -0.30 -0.35
CA ASN A 145 -5.87 -1.47 -1.21
C ASN A 145 -6.12 -2.80 -0.46
N ILE A 146 -6.15 -3.89 -1.22
CA ILE A 146 -5.92 -5.26 -0.77
C ILE A 146 -4.52 -5.63 -1.24
N HIS A 147 -3.60 -5.88 -0.28
CA HIS A 147 -2.15 -5.99 -0.56
C HIS A 147 -1.65 -7.44 -0.56
N HIS A 148 -1.14 -7.95 0.55
CA HIS A 148 -0.65 -9.33 0.68
C HIS A 148 -1.75 -10.29 1.14
N ASP A 149 -2.73 -10.51 0.29
CA ASP A 149 -3.80 -11.48 0.45
C ASP A 149 -3.61 -12.66 -0.53
N ASP A 150 -2.36 -12.91 -0.93
CA ASP A 150 -1.94 -13.81 -2.01
C ASP A 150 -2.29 -15.28 -1.73
N GLU A 151 -2.35 -15.71 -0.46
CA GLU A 151 -2.70 -17.09 -0.08
C GLU A 151 -4.06 -17.54 -0.64
N TRP A 152 -5.01 -16.63 -0.82
CA TRP A 152 -6.33 -16.95 -1.33
C TRP A 152 -6.66 -16.30 -2.68
N ILE A 153 -5.90 -15.28 -3.11
CA ILE A 153 -6.09 -14.61 -4.41
C ILE A 153 -5.32 -15.36 -5.51
N VAL A 154 -5.70 -16.61 -5.75
CA VAL A 154 -5.04 -17.46 -6.76
C VAL A 154 -5.76 -17.32 -8.09
N PRO A 155 -5.15 -16.74 -9.15
CA PRO A 155 -5.82 -16.43 -10.40
C PRO A 155 -5.86 -17.63 -11.35
N THR A 156 -6.75 -18.58 -11.05
CA THR A 156 -7.09 -19.72 -11.90
C THR A 156 -8.60 -19.83 -12.05
N TYR A 157 -9.09 -20.40 -13.16
CA TYR A 157 -10.53 -20.62 -13.36
C TYR A 157 -11.14 -21.50 -12.27
N GLU A 158 -10.36 -22.43 -11.72
CA GLU A 158 -10.81 -23.30 -10.63
C GLU A 158 -11.11 -22.51 -9.36
N ASN A 159 -10.23 -21.60 -8.97
CA ASN A 159 -10.37 -20.81 -7.74
C ASN A 159 -11.27 -19.58 -7.92
N ALA A 160 -11.43 -19.10 -9.14
CA ALA A 160 -12.13 -17.84 -9.43
C ALA A 160 -13.52 -17.69 -8.79
N PRO A 161 -14.39 -18.73 -8.73
CA PRO A 161 -15.70 -18.57 -8.09
C PRO A 161 -15.62 -18.19 -6.60
N LEU A 162 -14.71 -18.83 -5.85
CA LEU A 162 -14.51 -18.59 -4.41
C LEU A 162 -13.86 -17.24 -4.17
N VAL A 163 -12.80 -16.92 -4.91
CA VAL A 163 -12.07 -15.66 -4.79
C VAL A 163 -12.99 -14.48 -5.10
N LYS A 164 -13.78 -14.55 -6.16
CA LYS A 164 -14.77 -13.50 -6.51
C LYS A 164 -15.82 -13.28 -5.43
N ASP A 165 -16.34 -14.34 -4.80
CA ASP A 165 -17.27 -14.21 -3.68
C ASP A 165 -16.62 -13.48 -2.49
N ARG A 166 -15.39 -13.87 -2.13
CA ARG A 166 -14.64 -13.24 -1.02
C ARG A 166 -14.28 -11.78 -1.33
N LEU A 167 -13.79 -11.48 -2.53
CA LEU A 167 -13.50 -10.11 -2.98
C LEU A 167 -14.75 -9.21 -2.93
N THR A 168 -15.88 -9.71 -3.42
CA THR A 168 -17.16 -8.98 -3.36
C THR A 168 -17.51 -8.59 -1.93
N LYS A 169 -17.33 -9.51 -0.98
CA LYS A 169 -17.65 -9.27 0.44
C LYS A 169 -16.65 -8.33 1.10
N ALA A 170 -15.36 -8.51 0.84
CA ALA A 170 -14.31 -7.65 1.37
C ALA A 170 -14.51 -6.20 0.90
N TRP A 171 -14.62 -5.99 -0.42
CA TRP A 171 -14.81 -4.65 -0.98
C TRP A 171 -16.13 -4.01 -0.59
N THR A 172 -17.20 -4.79 -0.42
CA THR A 172 -18.48 -4.25 0.10
C THR A 172 -18.30 -3.66 1.50
N GLN A 173 -17.54 -4.31 2.39
CA GLN A 173 -17.31 -3.86 3.76
C GLN A 173 -16.37 -2.63 3.78
N ILE A 174 -15.22 -2.71 3.08
CA ILE A 174 -14.27 -1.60 2.97
C ILE A 174 -14.96 -0.38 2.36
N ALA A 175 -15.64 -0.53 1.24
CA ALA A 175 -16.31 0.57 0.56
C ALA A 175 -17.42 1.20 1.39
N ASN A 176 -18.19 0.41 2.17
CA ASN A 176 -19.19 0.97 3.08
C ASN A 176 -18.56 1.76 4.23
N LYS A 177 -17.41 1.34 4.77
CA LYS A 177 -16.68 2.06 5.82
C LYS A 177 -16.28 3.47 5.34
N PHE A 178 -15.74 3.56 4.12
CA PHE A 178 -15.24 4.81 3.55
C PHE A 178 -16.25 5.54 2.65
N LYS A 179 -17.50 5.07 2.56
CA LYS A 179 -18.54 5.67 1.72
C LYS A 179 -18.78 7.16 1.98
N PRO A 180 -18.74 7.68 3.25
CA PRO A 180 -18.95 9.09 3.53
C PRO A 180 -17.79 9.99 3.07
N TYR A 181 -16.60 9.44 2.87
CA TYR A 181 -15.41 10.19 2.53
C TYR A 181 -15.45 10.74 1.10
N GLY A 182 -14.86 11.92 0.89
CA GLY A 182 -14.73 12.57 -0.41
C GLY A 182 -13.73 11.88 -1.34
N ASP A 183 -13.38 12.55 -2.42
CA ASP A 183 -12.52 12.03 -3.49
C ASP A 183 -11.03 11.96 -3.11
N TYR A 184 -10.63 12.49 -1.97
CA TYR A 184 -9.29 12.28 -1.42
C TYR A 184 -9.04 10.83 -0.95
N VAL A 185 -10.09 10.01 -0.77
CA VAL A 185 -9.95 8.56 -0.56
C VAL A 185 -10.14 7.83 -1.88
N ILE A 186 -9.14 7.05 -2.25
CA ILE A 186 -9.07 6.26 -3.48
C ILE A 186 -8.99 4.79 -3.07
N PHE A 187 -9.63 3.92 -3.82
CA PHE A 187 -9.47 2.47 -3.64
C PHE A 187 -8.59 1.89 -4.75
N GLU A 188 -7.66 1.01 -4.38
CA GLU A 188 -6.91 0.19 -5.32
C GLU A 188 -7.36 -1.26 -5.13
N THR A 189 -7.99 -1.82 -6.14
CA THR A 189 -8.71 -3.09 -6.01
C THR A 189 -7.85 -4.25 -5.54
N LEU A 190 -6.64 -4.36 -6.05
CA LEU A 190 -5.61 -5.35 -5.68
C LEU A 190 -4.23 -4.74 -5.92
N ASN A 191 -3.24 -5.15 -5.13
CA ASN A 191 -1.85 -4.75 -5.25
C ASN A 191 -1.19 -5.32 -6.51
N GLU A 192 -0.67 -6.53 -6.41
CA GLU A 192 0.07 -7.26 -7.46
C GLU A 192 -0.54 -8.65 -7.68
N PRO A 193 -1.81 -8.73 -8.13
CA PRO A 193 -2.48 -10.01 -8.26
C PRO A 193 -1.77 -10.91 -9.27
N ARG A 194 -1.29 -12.04 -8.78
CA ARG A 194 -0.47 -12.99 -9.54
C ARG A 194 -0.66 -14.41 -9.02
N HIS A 195 -0.20 -15.39 -9.80
CA HIS A 195 -0.16 -16.78 -9.35
C HIS A 195 1.17 -17.03 -8.65
N GLU A 196 1.19 -16.77 -7.34
CA GLU A 196 2.37 -16.93 -6.50
C GLU A 196 2.96 -18.35 -6.61
N GLY A 197 4.29 -18.44 -6.72
CA GLY A 197 5.04 -19.70 -6.85
C GLY A 197 4.93 -20.37 -8.21
N SER A 198 4.21 -19.81 -9.18
CA SER A 198 4.20 -20.33 -10.55
C SER A 198 5.47 -19.91 -11.32
N PRO A 199 5.88 -20.68 -12.32
CA PRO A 199 7.04 -20.30 -13.15
C PRO A 199 6.87 -18.97 -13.88
N GLU A 200 5.64 -18.58 -14.18
CA GLU A 200 5.29 -17.36 -14.89
C GLU A 200 4.92 -16.19 -13.97
N GLU A 201 5.09 -16.35 -12.66
CA GLU A 201 4.66 -15.39 -11.63
C GLU A 201 5.02 -13.94 -12.00
N TRP A 202 6.29 -13.69 -12.26
CA TRP A 202 6.83 -12.37 -12.60
C TRP A 202 7.12 -12.17 -14.10
N GLU A 203 6.83 -13.20 -14.93
CA GLU A 203 7.03 -13.18 -16.38
C GLU A 203 5.74 -12.80 -17.14
N GLY A 204 4.81 -12.15 -16.43
CA GLY A 204 3.52 -11.70 -16.98
C GLY A 204 2.41 -12.73 -16.95
N GLY A 205 2.58 -13.83 -16.23
CA GLY A 205 1.56 -14.85 -16.00
C GLY A 205 1.14 -15.62 -17.25
N THR A 206 0.24 -16.57 -17.04
CA THR A 206 -0.45 -17.28 -18.14
C THR A 206 -1.60 -16.44 -18.69
N ALA A 207 -2.11 -16.77 -19.87
CA ALA A 207 -3.32 -16.13 -20.41
C ALA A 207 -4.53 -16.35 -19.48
N GLU A 208 -4.66 -17.53 -18.86
CA GLU A 208 -5.67 -17.81 -17.83
C GLU A 208 -5.50 -16.86 -16.63
N GLY A 209 -4.28 -16.73 -16.10
CA GLY A 209 -3.99 -15.89 -14.94
C GLY A 209 -4.38 -14.44 -15.21
N ARG A 210 -4.02 -13.89 -16.36
CA ARG A 210 -4.37 -12.51 -16.75
C ARG A 210 -5.88 -12.31 -16.92
N ASP A 211 -6.57 -13.25 -17.56
CA ASP A 211 -8.03 -13.19 -17.70
C ASP A 211 -8.73 -13.24 -16.34
N VAL A 212 -8.28 -14.12 -15.45
CA VAL A 212 -8.87 -14.26 -14.12
C VAL A 212 -8.59 -13.03 -13.24
N VAL A 213 -7.41 -12.42 -13.34
CA VAL A 213 -7.10 -11.14 -12.68
C VAL A 213 -8.07 -10.04 -13.16
N ASN A 214 -8.32 -9.92 -14.45
CA ASN A 214 -9.34 -8.98 -14.97
C ASN A 214 -10.73 -9.26 -14.37
N GLN A 215 -11.12 -10.54 -14.19
CA GLN A 215 -12.38 -10.90 -13.54
C GLN A 215 -12.41 -10.51 -12.05
N TYR A 216 -11.28 -10.60 -11.33
CA TYR A 216 -11.17 -10.18 -9.93
C TYR A 216 -11.34 -8.68 -9.80
N HIS A 217 -10.71 -7.91 -10.66
CA HIS A 217 -10.91 -6.45 -10.72
C HIS A 217 -12.35 -6.09 -11.05
N GLN A 218 -12.96 -6.79 -12.01
CA GLN A 218 -14.36 -6.55 -12.40
C GLN A 218 -15.30 -6.68 -11.19
N VAL A 219 -15.22 -7.79 -10.43
CA VAL A 219 -16.12 -8.00 -9.29
C VAL A 219 -15.82 -7.05 -8.14
N SER A 220 -14.56 -6.63 -7.97
CA SER A 220 -14.16 -5.65 -6.96
C SER A 220 -14.75 -4.27 -7.27
N VAL A 221 -14.61 -3.79 -8.51
CA VAL A 221 -15.21 -2.52 -8.95
C VAL A 221 -16.73 -2.57 -8.84
N ASP A 222 -17.37 -3.67 -9.27
CA ASP A 222 -18.82 -3.84 -9.16
C ASP A 222 -19.28 -3.77 -7.70
N ALA A 223 -18.57 -4.43 -6.78
CA ALA A 223 -18.88 -4.40 -5.35
C ALA A 223 -18.76 -2.99 -4.77
N ILE A 224 -17.70 -2.26 -5.09
CA ILE A 224 -17.48 -0.87 -4.67
C ILE A 224 -18.62 0.01 -5.18
N ARG A 225 -18.90 -0.02 -6.49
CA ARG A 225 -19.95 0.78 -7.14
C ARG A 225 -21.34 0.49 -6.58
N ALA A 226 -21.65 -0.77 -6.30
CA ALA A 226 -22.93 -1.21 -5.76
C ALA A 226 -23.24 -0.63 -4.36
N THR A 227 -22.24 -0.23 -3.58
CA THR A 227 -22.47 0.45 -2.30
C THR A 227 -23.10 1.83 -2.46
N GLY A 228 -22.99 2.45 -3.63
CA GLY A 228 -23.61 3.74 -3.97
C GLY A 228 -23.03 4.94 -3.21
N GLY A 229 -23.73 6.07 -3.21
CA GLY A 229 -23.23 7.32 -2.63
C GLY A 229 -21.95 7.77 -3.34
N ASN A 230 -20.94 8.24 -2.59
CA ASN A 230 -19.67 8.69 -3.15
C ASN A 230 -18.93 7.60 -3.91
N ASN A 231 -19.12 6.33 -3.54
CA ASN A 231 -18.47 5.21 -4.22
C ASN A 231 -18.99 4.97 -5.65
N ALA A 232 -20.15 5.52 -6.01
CA ALA A 232 -20.66 5.43 -7.38
C ALA A 232 -19.79 6.18 -8.41
N VAL A 233 -19.03 7.19 -7.96
CA VAL A 233 -18.17 8.04 -8.81
C VAL A 233 -16.75 8.20 -8.25
N ARG A 234 -16.38 7.43 -7.22
CA ARG A 234 -15.04 7.43 -6.63
C ARG A 234 -14.00 6.96 -7.64
N LYS A 235 -12.83 7.61 -7.69
CA LYS A 235 -11.70 7.10 -8.47
C LYS A 235 -11.25 5.76 -7.87
N ILE A 236 -11.09 4.76 -8.73
CA ILE A 236 -10.66 3.42 -8.37
C ILE A 236 -9.43 3.08 -9.18
N MET A 237 -8.35 2.69 -8.50
CA MET A 237 -7.15 2.17 -9.14
C MET A 237 -7.30 0.67 -9.38
N VAL A 238 -6.87 0.24 -10.56
CA VAL A 238 -6.92 -1.15 -11.00
C VAL A 238 -5.56 -1.52 -11.56
N SER A 239 -4.91 -2.52 -10.94
CA SER A 239 -3.59 -2.96 -11.35
C SER A 239 -3.65 -3.90 -12.56
N THR A 240 -2.54 -4.00 -13.27
CA THR A 240 -2.32 -5.06 -14.26
C THR A 240 -1.97 -6.37 -13.54
N TYR A 241 -1.82 -7.49 -14.28
CA TYR A 241 -1.27 -8.72 -13.69
C TYR A 241 0.10 -8.45 -13.07
N ALA A 242 0.28 -8.78 -11.79
CA ALA A 242 1.47 -8.46 -10.99
C ALA A 242 1.84 -6.96 -11.01
N ALA A 243 0.89 -6.08 -11.26
CA ALA A 243 1.09 -4.65 -11.55
C ALA A 243 2.16 -4.37 -12.63
N GLY A 244 2.50 -5.36 -13.44
CA GLY A 244 3.62 -5.34 -14.38
C GLY A 244 3.37 -4.53 -15.64
N THR A 245 4.46 -4.23 -16.36
CA THR A 245 4.50 -3.39 -17.57
C THR A 245 4.83 -4.18 -18.85
N GLY A 246 4.92 -5.52 -18.76
CA GLY A 246 5.22 -6.39 -19.88
C GLY A 246 4.18 -6.31 -20.99
N GLU A 247 4.61 -6.48 -22.26
CA GLU A 247 3.75 -6.32 -23.44
C GLU A 247 2.48 -7.17 -23.39
N ASN A 248 2.60 -8.45 -23.03
CA ASN A 248 1.46 -9.37 -22.89
C ASN A 248 0.52 -8.96 -21.76
N VAL A 249 1.07 -8.43 -20.65
CA VAL A 249 0.29 -7.93 -19.50
C VAL A 249 -0.54 -6.73 -19.93
N LEU A 250 0.10 -5.75 -20.56
CA LEU A 250 -0.57 -4.54 -21.05
C LEU A 250 -1.60 -4.83 -22.15
N GLN A 251 -1.31 -5.81 -23.03
CA GLN A 251 -2.21 -6.19 -24.12
C GLN A 251 -3.51 -6.82 -23.59
N ASP A 252 -3.42 -7.69 -22.57
CA ASP A 252 -4.56 -8.43 -22.06
C ASP A 252 -5.31 -7.68 -20.92
N TYR A 253 -4.81 -6.51 -20.50
CA TYR A 253 -5.45 -5.68 -19.49
C TYR A 253 -6.79 -5.13 -19.95
N ILE A 254 -7.82 -5.30 -19.12
CA ILE A 254 -9.18 -4.84 -19.38
C ILE A 254 -9.65 -3.93 -18.25
N VAL A 255 -10.07 -2.72 -18.61
CA VAL A 255 -10.70 -1.80 -17.64
C VAL A 255 -12.11 -2.31 -17.28
N PRO A 256 -12.39 -2.58 -15.99
CA PRO A 256 -13.72 -3.02 -15.56
C PRO A 256 -14.81 -2.07 -16.04
N ASN A 257 -15.88 -2.63 -16.64
CA ASN A 257 -17.04 -1.89 -17.17
C ASN A 257 -16.70 -0.78 -18.19
N ASN A 258 -15.48 -0.68 -18.67
CA ASN A 258 -14.96 0.52 -19.34
C ASN A 258 -15.23 1.81 -18.54
N ASP A 259 -15.23 1.71 -17.21
CA ASP A 259 -15.52 2.79 -16.28
C ASP A 259 -14.51 3.93 -16.47
N GLU A 260 -15.01 5.14 -16.69
CA GLU A 260 -14.18 6.32 -16.97
C GLU A 260 -13.43 6.80 -15.71
N ASP A 261 -13.92 6.47 -14.51
CA ASP A 261 -13.31 6.81 -13.23
C ASP A 261 -12.27 5.78 -12.75
N VAL A 262 -11.94 4.78 -13.58
CA VAL A 262 -10.86 3.83 -13.30
C VAL A 262 -9.53 4.42 -13.75
N ILE A 263 -8.56 4.39 -12.84
CA ILE A 263 -7.15 4.76 -13.01
C ILE A 263 -6.33 3.47 -13.06
N VAL A 264 -5.35 3.39 -13.96
CA VAL A 264 -4.46 2.23 -14.06
C VAL A 264 -3.38 2.33 -13.01
N SER A 265 -3.18 1.26 -12.24
CA SER A 265 -2.05 1.10 -11.30
C SER A 265 -1.00 0.18 -11.91
N ILE A 266 0.23 0.63 -11.91
CA ILE A 266 1.40 -0.16 -12.34
C ILE A 266 2.54 0.02 -11.35
N HIS A 267 3.41 -1.00 -11.28
CA HIS A 267 4.63 -0.97 -10.49
C HIS A 267 5.82 -1.22 -11.41
N SER A 268 6.92 -0.49 -11.19
CA SER A 268 8.14 -0.71 -11.96
C SER A 268 9.39 -0.40 -11.15
N TYR A 269 10.11 -1.44 -10.81
CA TYR A 269 11.44 -1.37 -10.19
C TYR A 269 12.51 -1.55 -11.28
N SER A 270 12.58 -0.59 -12.20
CA SER A 270 13.45 -0.64 -13.38
C SER A 270 14.61 0.37 -13.27
N PRO A 271 15.85 -0.02 -13.60
CA PRO A 271 16.32 -1.36 -14.00
C PRO A 271 16.34 -2.34 -12.81
N TYR A 272 15.89 -3.58 -13.01
CA TYR A 272 15.70 -4.57 -11.94
C TYR A 272 16.94 -4.80 -11.06
N LEU A 273 18.12 -4.96 -11.68
CA LEU A 273 19.36 -5.26 -10.94
C LEU A 273 19.81 -4.11 -10.03
N PHE A 274 19.51 -2.87 -10.42
CA PHE A 274 19.77 -1.67 -9.62
C PHE A 274 18.65 -1.43 -8.61
N SER A 275 17.40 -1.38 -9.08
CA SER A 275 16.29 -0.87 -8.29
C SER A 275 15.78 -1.87 -7.26
N LEU A 276 15.65 -3.17 -7.60
CA LEU A 276 15.06 -4.17 -6.72
C LEU A 276 16.09 -5.16 -6.18
N ALA A 277 16.89 -5.76 -7.06
CA ALA A 277 17.84 -6.79 -6.65
C ALA A 277 19.07 -6.22 -5.90
N GLY A 278 19.43 -4.95 -6.08
CA GLY A 278 20.57 -4.30 -5.44
C GLY A 278 21.94 -4.93 -5.78
N THR A 279 22.02 -5.71 -6.88
CA THR A 279 23.23 -6.40 -7.29
C THR A 279 24.10 -5.59 -8.25
N ASP A 280 23.55 -4.57 -8.88
CA ASP A 280 24.28 -3.54 -9.60
C ASP A 280 24.10 -2.20 -8.86
N PRO A 281 25.13 -1.66 -8.21
CA PRO A 281 25.01 -0.43 -7.44
C PRO A 281 25.04 0.83 -8.30
N THR A 282 25.26 0.70 -9.62
CA THR A 282 25.47 1.84 -10.52
C THR A 282 24.28 2.11 -11.40
N TRP A 283 23.98 3.40 -11.64
CA TRP A 283 22.93 3.85 -12.55
C TRP A 283 23.32 5.15 -13.24
N GLY A 284 22.77 5.36 -14.43
CA GLY A 284 22.85 6.65 -15.11
C GLY A 284 23.59 6.61 -16.44
N THR A 285 23.92 5.42 -16.94
CA THR A 285 24.42 5.27 -18.31
C THR A 285 23.35 5.65 -19.34
N ASP A 286 23.76 5.88 -20.58
CA ASP A 286 22.79 6.14 -21.66
C ASP A 286 21.89 4.92 -21.91
N GLU A 287 22.40 3.71 -21.68
CA GLU A 287 21.63 2.47 -21.76
C GLU A 287 20.55 2.39 -20.67
N ASP A 288 20.86 2.69 -19.42
CA ASP A 288 19.89 2.68 -18.32
C ASP A 288 18.75 3.65 -18.58
N LYS A 289 19.09 4.88 -18.98
CA LYS A 289 18.12 5.92 -19.30
C LYS A 289 17.26 5.55 -20.50
N ALA A 290 17.86 4.95 -21.53
CA ALA A 290 17.13 4.51 -22.72
C ALA A 290 16.16 3.38 -22.40
N GLN A 291 16.56 2.40 -21.59
CA GLN A 291 15.71 1.30 -21.13
C GLN A 291 14.50 1.83 -20.38
N LEU A 292 14.72 2.66 -19.37
CA LEU A 292 13.65 3.24 -18.56
C LEU A 292 12.70 4.11 -19.41
N THR A 293 13.27 4.95 -20.28
CA THR A 293 12.46 5.77 -21.21
C THR A 293 11.62 4.91 -22.14
N GLN A 294 12.14 3.80 -22.65
CA GLN A 294 11.41 2.90 -23.52
C GLN A 294 10.23 2.23 -22.80
N GLU A 295 10.41 1.82 -21.55
CA GLU A 295 9.35 1.28 -20.73
C GLU A 295 8.23 2.30 -20.55
N PHE A 296 8.56 3.53 -20.14
CA PHE A 296 7.59 4.62 -20.00
C PHE A 296 6.87 4.98 -21.30
N ASN A 297 7.55 4.92 -22.44
CA ASN A 297 6.91 5.11 -23.73
C ASN A 297 5.91 3.99 -24.05
N THR A 298 6.21 2.75 -23.67
CA THR A 298 5.29 1.61 -23.84
C THR A 298 4.03 1.80 -23.02
N ILE A 299 4.18 2.18 -21.73
CA ILE A 299 3.07 2.50 -20.82
C ILE A 299 2.24 3.64 -21.39
N GLN A 300 2.88 4.75 -21.75
CA GLN A 300 2.20 5.93 -22.29
C GLN A 300 1.44 5.60 -23.57
N ASN A 301 2.06 4.92 -24.52
CA ASN A 301 1.42 4.57 -25.79
C ASN A 301 0.17 3.71 -25.59
N LYS A 302 0.20 2.78 -24.65
CA LYS A 302 -0.96 1.94 -24.32
C LYS A 302 -2.09 2.76 -23.72
N PHE A 303 -1.85 3.42 -22.60
CA PHE A 303 -2.91 4.01 -21.80
C PHE A 303 -3.35 5.39 -22.26
N GLU A 304 -2.46 6.19 -22.87
CA GLU A 304 -2.84 7.47 -23.46
C GLU A 304 -3.77 7.28 -24.67
N SER A 305 -3.48 6.28 -25.51
CA SER A 305 -4.35 5.97 -26.67
C SER A 305 -5.77 5.55 -26.24
N GLU A 306 -5.92 5.01 -25.04
CA GLU A 306 -7.20 4.62 -24.43
C GLU A 306 -7.81 5.72 -23.55
N GLY A 307 -7.15 6.89 -23.45
CA GLY A 307 -7.61 8.01 -22.62
C GLY A 307 -7.48 7.78 -21.12
N ARG A 308 -6.71 6.79 -20.69
CA ARG A 308 -6.58 6.39 -19.28
C ARG A 308 -5.52 7.20 -18.55
N ALA A 309 -5.77 7.48 -17.28
CA ALA A 309 -4.77 7.98 -16.34
C ALA A 309 -4.01 6.82 -15.71
N VAL A 310 -2.74 7.06 -15.34
CA VAL A 310 -1.85 6.05 -14.78
C VAL A 310 -1.24 6.56 -13.49
N VAL A 311 -1.15 5.70 -12.48
CA VAL A 311 -0.37 5.89 -11.25
C VAL A 311 0.72 4.84 -11.22
N MET A 312 1.96 5.26 -10.96
CA MET A 312 3.07 4.40 -10.62
C MET A 312 2.98 4.12 -9.12
N GLY A 313 2.22 3.07 -8.76
CA GLY A 313 1.84 2.75 -7.37
C GLY A 313 3.03 2.33 -6.52
N GLU A 314 4.04 1.72 -7.15
CA GLU A 314 5.30 1.40 -6.50
C GLU A 314 6.47 1.55 -7.45
N TRP A 315 7.51 2.18 -6.97
CA TRP A 315 8.84 2.27 -7.57
C TRP A 315 9.84 2.69 -6.51
N GLY A 316 11.11 2.52 -6.78
CA GLY A 316 12.17 2.93 -5.88
C GLY A 316 13.50 2.32 -6.29
N SER A 317 14.50 2.48 -5.43
CA SER A 317 15.78 1.79 -5.56
C SER A 317 16.30 1.40 -4.18
N THR A 318 16.80 0.16 -4.08
CA THR A 318 17.38 -0.35 -2.83
C THR A 318 18.77 0.24 -2.60
N PHE A 319 19.13 0.37 -1.32
CA PHE A 319 20.46 0.84 -0.93
C PHE A 319 21.52 -0.23 -1.15
N SER A 320 22.67 0.16 -1.74
CA SER A 320 23.84 -0.68 -1.98
C SER A 320 25.12 0.16 -1.94
N ASP A 321 25.28 1.02 -0.91
CA ASP A 321 26.34 2.02 -0.80
C ASP A 321 26.38 2.99 -1.99
N ASN A 322 25.23 3.36 -2.55
CA ASN A 322 25.06 4.02 -3.85
C ASN A 322 24.14 5.25 -3.82
N GLU A 323 24.20 6.07 -2.78
CA GLU A 323 23.31 7.22 -2.56
C GLU A 323 23.21 8.16 -3.78
N ASN A 324 24.35 8.49 -4.40
CA ASN A 324 24.36 9.40 -5.55
C ASN A 324 23.64 8.79 -6.78
N ASP A 325 23.80 7.50 -7.01
CA ASP A 325 23.14 6.79 -8.10
C ASP A 325 21.63 6.66 -7.82
N ARG A 326 21.24 6.40 -6.55
CA ARG A 326 19.84 6.41 -6.11
C ARG A 326 19.19 7.78 -6.31
N LEU A 327 19.88 8.86 -5.95
CA LEU A 327 19.40 10.23 -6.18
C LEU A 327 19.22 10.50 -7.68
N ALA A 328 20.25 10.22 -8.49
CA ALA A 328 20.18 10.41 -9.93
C ALA A 328 19.07 9.58 -10.60
N HIS A 329 18.85 8.35 -10.13
CA HIS A 329 17.73 7.50 -10.56
C HIS A 329 16.39 8.13 -10.16
N ALA A 330 16.23 8.55 -8.91
CA ALA A 330 15.00 9.13 -8.41
C ALA A 330 14.63 10.42 -9.17
N GLU A 331 15.60 11.29 -9.42
CA GLU A 331 15.41 12.50 -10.24
C GLU A 331 14.93 12.14 -11.66
N TYR A 332 15.60 11.21 -12.31
CA TYR A 332 15.27 10.85 -13.68
C TYR A 332 13.89 10.17 -13.77
N TYR A 333 13.63 9.23 -12.87
CA TYR A 333 12.37 8.48 -12.83
C TYR A 333 11.17 9.38 -12.53
N ALA A 334 11.26 10.21 -11.50
CA ALA A 334 10.18 11.12 -11.13
C ALA A 334 9.89 12.15 -12.23
N ASN A 335 10.93 12.67 -12.92
CA ASN A 335 10.73 13.54 -14.08
C ASN A 335 10.05 12.81 -15.25
N LEU A 336 10.40 11.55 -15.54
CA LEU A 336 9.71 10.78 -16.57
C LEU A 336 8.22 10.58 -16.25
N CYS A 337 7.89 10.36 -14.98
CA CYS A 337 6.50 10.31 -14.53
C CYS A 337 5.79 11.65 -14.75
N ALA A 338 6.36 12.73 -14.27
CA ALA A 338 5.77 14.07 -14.37
C ALA A 338 5.54 14.52 -15.83
N GLU A 339 6.52 14.31 -16.71
CA GLU A 339 6.42 14.59 -18.15
C GLU A 339 5.25 13.87 -18.85
N ARG A 340 4.82 12.74 -18.29
CA ARG A 340 3.75 11.89 -18.83
C ARG A 340 2.44 11.97 -18.05
N GLY A 341 2.37 12.84 -17.02
CA GLY A 341 1.19 12.98 -16.19
C GLY A 341 0.90 11.74 -15.34
N ILE A 342 1.94 11.01 -14.93
CA ILE A 342 1.88 9.85 -14.05
C ILE A 342 2.22 10.29 -12.64
N CYS A 343 1.42 9.92 -11.64
CA CYS A 343 1.74 10.15 -10.23
C CYS A 343 2.75 9.09 -9.75
N PRO A 344 3.98 9.47 -9.36
CA PRO A 344 4.98 8.53 -8.84
C PRO A 344 4.80 8.35 -7.33
N ILE A 345 4.68 7.10 -6.83
CA ILE A 345 4.55 6.80 -5.41
C ILE A 345 5.74 5.95 -4.96
N TRP A 346 6.68 6.56 -4.22
CA TRP A 346 7.89 5.89 -3.75
C TRP A 346 7.57 4.76 -2.80
N TRP A 347 8.19 3.59 -2.99
CA TRP A 347 8.13 2.50 -2.03
C TRP A 347 9.11 2.74 -0.88
N ASP A 348 8.59 2.93 0.32
CA ASP A 348 9.37 3.04 1.55
C ASP A 348 8.94 1.93 2.51
N ASN A 349 9.83 0.98 2.77
CA ASN A 349 9.58 -0.13 3.69
C ASN A 349 10.07 0.13 5.13
N GLY A 350 10.53 1.36 5.42
CA GLY A 350 11.05 1.76 6.74
C GLY A 350 12.48 1.31 7.03
N ASN A 351 13.12 0.55 6.14
CA ASN A 351 14.49 0.10 6.28
C ASN A 351 15.43 0.92 5.39
N ALA A 352 16.28 1.76 6.00
CA ALA A 352 17.22 2.62 5.27
C ALA A 352 18.35 1.86 4.55
N ASP A 353 18.59 0.60 4.93
CA ASP A 353 19.52 -0.30 4.23
C ASP A 353 18.87 -0.99 3.01
N GLU A 354 17.62 -0.61 2.70
CA GLU A 354 16.86 -1.08 1.54
C GLU A 354 16.20 0.12 0.83
N PHE A 355 14.86 0.22 0.86
CA PHE A 355 14.09 1.25 0.16
C PHE A 355 13.80 2.47 1.03
N GLY A 356 13.92 2.35 2.36
CA GLY A 356 13.55 3.42 3.30
C GLY A 356 14.36 4.70 3.07
N ILE A 357 13.67 5.82 2.96
CA ILE A 357 14.28 7.16 2.89
C ILE A 357 13.95 8.00 4.12
N PHE A 358 13.06 7.51 4.97
CA PHE A 358 12.57 8.16 6.19
C PHE A 358 12.70 7.24 7.40
N ASN A 359 13.30 7.72 8.48
CA ASN A 359 13.40 6.97 9.74
C ASN A 359 12.15 7.17 10.59
N ARG A 360 11.31 6.15 10.65
CA ARG A 360 10.01 6.18 11.33
C ARG A 360 10.09 6.26 12.85
N ASN A 361 11.27 5.94 13.46
CA ASN A 361 11.47 6.03 14.90
C ASN A 361 11.93 7.42 15.35
N THR A 362 12.81 8.07 14.57
CA THR A 362 13.33 9.40 14.91
C THR A 362 12.60 10.54 14.22
N LEU A 363 11.75 10.23 13.24
CA LEU A 363 11.03 11.19 12.38
C LEU A 363 11.99 12.08 11.57
N GLU A 364 13.13 11.54 11.15
CA GLU A 364 14.15 12.23 10.37
C GLU A 364 14.28 11.61 8.97
N TRP A 365 14.48 12.44 7.98
CA TRP A 365 14.79 11.98 6.63
C TRP A 365 16.22 11.46 6.57
N VAL A 366 16.40 10.20 6.19
CA VAL A 366 17.72 9.57 6.00
C VAL A 366 18.33 10.03 4.67
N TYR A 367 17.50 10.11 3.64
CA TYR A 367 17.90 10.56 2.30
C TYR A 367 16.99 11.72 1.84
N PRO A 368 17.12 12.93 2.44
CA PRO A 368 16.24 14.06 2.15
C PRO A 368 16.30 14.49 0.68
N GLU A 369 17.46 14.41 0.04
CA GLU A 369 17.66 14.81 -1.36
C GLU A 369 16.83 13.95 -2.31
N ILE A 370 16.66 12.63 -2.01
CA ILE A 370 15.80 11.73 -2.80
C ILE A 370 14.33 12.16 -2.65
N ALA A 371 13.87 12.42 -1.42
CA ALA A 371 12.51 12.88 -1.17
C ALA A 371 12.23 14.22 -1.88
N GLU A 372 13.16 15.18 -1.77
CA GLU A 372 13.07 16.48 -2.43
C GLU A 372 13.02 16.35 -3.96
N ALA A 373 13.85 15.48 -4.55
CA ALA A 373 13.86 15.24 -5.98
C ALA A 373 12.49 14.73 -6.48
N ILE A 374 11.90 13.75 -5.78
CA ILE A 374 10.58 13.19 -6.12
C ILE A 374 9.50 14.27 -6.03
N VAL A 375 9.46 15.02 -4.93
CA VAL A 375 8.46 16.06 -4.71
C VAL A 375 8.59 17.21 -5.70
N ASN A 376 9.83 17.62 -6.01
CA ASN A 376 10.08 18.75 -6.92
C ASN A 376 9.72 18.43 -8.38
N ALA A 377 9.80 17.17 -8.80
CA ALA A 377 9.43 16.75 -10.16
C ALA A 377 7.94 16.98 -10.48
N THR A 378 7.06 16.98 -9.46
CA THR A 378 5.59 17.06 -9.61
C THR A 378 4.98 18.40 -9.14
N LYS A 379 5.81 19.41 -8.85
CA LYS A 379 5.35 20.76 -8.42
C LYS A 379 4.84 21.64 -9.53
#